data_8c3a1fae085541bf3dba7a401f8fcbbe
#
_entry.id   8c3a1fae085541bf3dba7a401f8fcbbe
#
_cell.length_a   1.000
_cell.length_b   1.000
_cell.length_c   1.000
_cell.angle_alpha   90.00
_cell.angle_beta   90.00
_cell.angle_gamma   90.00
#
_symmetry.space_group_name_H-M   'P 1'
#
loop_
_entity.id
_entity.type
_entity.pdbx_description
1 polymer ?
#
loop_
_entity_poly.entity_id
_entity_poly.type
_entity_poly.pdbx_seq_one_letter_code
_entity_poly.pdbx_strand_id
1 'polypeptide(L)'
;EMNKKAKENFWAAVAHEFPDHELKGTPEGAYYIDGKLAGQTRYISSAKSEELPLVNKICFDEFISMDETHHGYLKDEVTFFCELYETIARMRRVVVFFFGNAVTWANPYFTEFDIKKPINKKQIATTRDGLVLIQIANNEEYIEAKEKTDFGRLMKGSKFGKYAVHNEFYLDSVVGIAKKTPEAKYQFGFKIHDDYLGLWVDFSSGKCYLSRKYSPGSGVIYALTNDDHDYNTILIARTPRPNWLLYIIKQYRLGGLYCEDEIIRRYLMDILKIVGV
;
A
#
# COMPACT_ATOMS: atom_id res chain seq x y z
N GLU A 1 -12.46 -4.52 12.78
CA GLU A 1 -13.57 -3.78 13.42
C GLU A 1 -13.36 -3.78 14.93
N MET A 2 -13.05 -2.61 15.51
CA MET A 2 -12.92 -2.48 16.97
C MET A 2 -14.27 -2.80 17.65
N ASN A 3 -14.30 -3.83 18.49
CA ASN A 3 -15.52 -4.17 19.21
C ASN A 3 -15.84 -3.11 20.33
N LYS A 4 -17.07 -3.12 20.84
CA LYS A 4 -17.52 -2.14 21.85
C LYS A 4 -16.61 -2.10 23.09
N LYS A 5 -16.18 -3.27 23.59
CA LYS A 5 -15.31 -3.36 24.75
C LYS A 5 -13.91 -2.77 24.51
N ALA A 6 -13.36 -2.95 23.30
CA ALA A 6 -12.09 -2.33 22.95
C ALA A 6 -12.18 -0.79 22.86
N LYS A 7 -13.31 -0.26 22.39
CA LYS A 7 -13.57 1.19 22.40
C LYS A 7 -13.69 1.77 23.81
N GLU A 8 -14.41 1.08 24.71
CA GLU A 8 -14.49 1.47 26.12
C GLU A 8 -13.11 1.50 26.79
N ASN A 9 -12.25 0.52 26.47
CA ASN A 9 -10.93 0.36 27.05
C ASN A 9 -9.81 1.07 26.27
N PHE A 10 -10.16 2.00 25.38
CA PHE A 10 -9.19 2.71 24.52
C PHE A 10 -7.99 3.28 25.30
N TRP A 11 -8.26 3.87 26.47
CA TRP A 11 -7.23 4.49 27.31
C TRP A 11 -6.42 3.49 28.15
N ALA A 12 -6.85 2.23 28.27
CA ALA A 12 -6.25 1.28 29.23
C ALA A 12 -4.74 1.11 29.09
N ALA A 13 -4.23 1.13 27.84
CA ALA A 13 -2.80 0.97 27.58
C ALA A 13 -1.94 2.18 27.98
N VAL A 14 -2.51 3.38 27.97
CA VAL A 14 -1.77 4.64 28.15
C VAL A 14 -2.23 5.44 29.37
N ALA A 15 -3.21 4.95 30.12
CA ALA A 15 -3.75 5.66 31.29
C ALA A 15 -2.67 6.00 32.34
N HIS A 16 -1.64 5.16 32.46
CA HIS A 16 -0.53 5.38 33.39
C HIS A 16 0.35 6.60 33.01
N GLU A 17 0.30 7.06 31.77
CA GLU A 17 1.00 8.27 31.31
C GLU A 17 0.23 9.55 31.63
N PHE A 18 -1.03 9.43 32.05
CA PHE A 18 -1.94 10.54 32.35
C PHE A 18 -2.53 10.45 33.77
N PRO A 19 -1.68 10.35 34.83
CA PRO A 19 -2.15 10.07 36.20
C PRO A 19 -3.09 11.14 36.79
N ASP A 20 -3.00 12.37 36.30
CA ASP A 20 -3.75 13.51 36.82
C ASP A 20 -5.03 13.80 36.00
N HIS A 21 -5.39 12.91 35.06
CA HIS A 21 -6.53 13.11 34.16
C HIS A 21 -7.59 12.01 34.31
N GLU A 22 -8.86 12.41 34.27
CA GLU A 22 -9.96 11.47 34.13
C GLU A 22 -10.12 11.07 32.65
N LEU A 23 -9.86 9.79 32.33
CA LEU A 23 -9.93 9.25 31.01
C LEU A 23 -11.16 8.34 30.88
N LYS A 24 -12.02 8.60 29.87
CA LYS A 24 -13.22 7.81 29.61
C LYS A 24 -13.38 7.48 28.15
N GLY A 25 -13.62 6.20 27.85
CA GLY A 25 -14.06 5.72 26.53
C GLY A 25 -15.51 5.27 26.57
N THR A 26 -16.21 5.32 25.44
CA THR A 26 -17.58 4.82 25.31
C THR A 26 -17.67 3.67 24.28
N PRO A 27 -18.68 2.80 24.39
CA PRO A 27 -18.91 1.73 23.42
C PRO A 27 -19.10 2.23 21.98
N GLU A 28 -19.60 3.46 21.84
CA GLU A 28 -19.81 4.13 20.55
C GLU A 28 -18.51 4.68 19.96
N GLY A 29 -17.44 4.71 20.77
CA GLY A 29 -16.11 5.18 20.34
C GLY A 29 -15.94 6.69 20.48
N ALA A 30 -16.54 7.31 21.48
CA ALA A 30 -16.20 8.66 21.91
C ALA A 30 -15.23 8.61 23.11
N TYR A 31 -14.21 9.47 23.08
CA TYR A 31 -13.12 9.50 24.07
C TYR A 31 -13.04 10.86 24.73
N TYR A 32 -12.98 10.86 26.06
CA TYR A 32 -13.00 12.05 26.86
C TYR A 32 -11.76 12.14 27.77
N ILE A 33 -11.29 13.36 27.98
CA ILE A 33 -10.28 13.73 28.97
C ILE A 33 -10.90 14.82 29.84
N ASP A 34 -10.98 14.59 31.13
CA ASP A 34 -11.58 15.52 32.12
C ASP A 34 -12.99 16.00 31.71
N GLY A 35 -13.80 15.04 31.22
CA GLY A 35 -15.16 15.31 30.76
C GLY A 35 -15.27 16.02 29.40
N LYS A 36 -14.16 16.42 28.77
CA LYS A 36 -14.15 17.07 27.46
C LYS A 36 -13.91 16.05 26.36
N LEU A 37 -14.65 16.15 25.26
CA LEU A 37 -14.46 15.30 24.09
C LEU A 37 -13.07 15.53 23.48
N ALA A 38 -12.23 14.49 23.51
CA ALA A 38 -10.87 14.51 23.01
C ALA A 38 -10.74 13.82 21.64
N GLY A 39 -11.59 12.85 21.34
CA GLY A 39 -11.54 12.13 20.10
C GLY A 39 -12.72 11.19 19.87
N GLN A 40 -12.77 10.64 18.67
CA GLN A 40 -13.79 9.66 18.28
C GLN A 40 -13.21 8.62 17.31
N THR A 41 -13.61 7.37 17.46
CA THR A 41 -13.36 6.32 16.47
C THR A 41 -14.50 6.28 15.45
N ARG A 42 -14.14 6.23 14.18
CA ARG A 42 -15.08 6.07 13.07
C ARG A 42 -14.57 5.03 12.09
N TYR A 43 -15.50 4.36 11.42
CA TYR A 43 -15.17 3.52 10.27
C TYR A 43 -15.14 4.37 9.01
N ILE A 44 -14.16 4.13 8.16
CA ILE A 44 -14.00 4.87 6.90
C ILE A 44 -15.28 4.80 6.03
N SER A 45 -15.97 3.67 6.05
CA SER A 45 -17.20 3.46 5.28
C SER A 45 -18.43 4.22 5.80
N SER A 46 -18.44 4.61 7.08
CA SER A 46 -19.59 5.27 7.72
C SER A 46 -19.36 6.75 8.08
N ALA A 47 -18.12 7.21 8.02
CA ALA A 47 -17.75 8.54 8.49
C ALA A 47 -18.14 9.70 7.55
N LYS A 48 -18.55 9.38 6.32
CA LYS A 48 -18.84 10.35 5.26
C LYS A 48 -20.01 11.31 5.54
N SER A 49 -20.91 10.96 6.46
CA SER A 49 -22.14 11.74 6.73
C SER A 49 -22.06 12.63 7.98
N GLU A 50 -20.96 12.63 8.70
CA GLU A 50 -20.85 13.38 9.96
C GLU A 50 -20.02 14.66 9.79
N GLU A 51 -20.59 15.79 10.20
CA GLU A 51 -19.82 17.03 10.32
C GLU A 51 -18.96 16.97 11.59
N LEU A 52 -17.64 17.08 11.44
CA LEU A 52 -16.66 17.02 12.53
C LEU A 52 -15.83 18.33 12.58
N PRO A 53 -16.44 19.47 12.92
CA PRO A 53 -15.81 20.79 12.78
C PRO A 53 -14.64 21.04 13.72
N LEU A 54 -14.51 20.27 14.79
CA LEU A 54 -13.44 20.41 15.78
C LEU A 54 -12.24 19.49 15.51
N VAL A 55 -12.35 18.54 14.58
CA VAL A 55 -11.27 17.64 14.26
C VAL A 55 -10.15 18.39 13.54
N ASN A 56 -8.94 18.28 14.06
CA ASN A 56 -7.71 18.85 13.50
C ASN A 56 -6.63 17.81 13.25
N LYS A 57 -6.85 16.58 13.71
CA LYS A 57 -5.98 15.42 13.49
C LYS A 57 -6.82 14.20 13.16
N ILE A 58 -6.37 13.44 12.20
CA ILE A 58 -6.93 12.14 11.85
C ILE A 58 -5.82 11.11 12.03
N CYS A 59 -6.07 10.05 12.79
CA CYS A 59 -5.20 8.91 12.94
C CYS A 59 -5.83 7.75 12.18
N PHE A 60 -5.16 7.25 11.15
CA PHE A 60 -5.61 6.12 10.36
C PHE A 60 -4.65 4.96 10.56
N ASP A 61 -5.11 3.97 11.31
CA ASP A 61 -4.31 2.81 11.71
C ASP A 61 -4.51 1.64 10.74
N GLU A 62 -3.48 0.81 10.61
CA GLU A 62 -3.44 -0.38 9.76
C GLU A 62 -3.78 -0.10 8.28
N PHE A 63 -3.34 1.05 7.75
CA PHE A 63 -3.60 1.43 6.36
C PHE A 63 -2.92 0.51 5.31
N ILE A 64 -2.00 -0.37 5.73
CA ILE A 64 -1.36 -1.34 4.86
C ILE A 64 -1.87 -2.74 5.23
N SER A 65 -2.64 -3.35 4.34
CA SER A 65 -3.17 -4.70 4.54
C SER A 65 -2.13 -5.79 4.31
N MET A 66 -2.19 -6.86 5.09
CA MET A 66 -1.42 -8.10 4.85
C MET A 66 -2.02 -8.98 3.75
N ASP A 67 -3.26 -8.74 3.36
CA ASP A 67 -3.91 -9.53 2.33
C ASP A 67 -3.42 -9.10 0.94
N GLU A 68 -2.68 -9.98 0.26
CA GLU A 68 -2.27 -9.80 -1.14
C GLU A 68 -3.47 -9.88 -2.10
N THR A 69 -4.58 -10.44 -1.66
CA THR A 69 -5.84 -10.42 -2.39
C THR A 69 -6.56 -9.10 -2.13
N HIS A 70 -7.32 -8.57 -3.08
CA HIS A 70 -8.03 -7.28 -2.91
C HIS A 70 -9.06 -7.24 -1.76
N HIS A 71 -9.17 -8.31 -0.95
CA HIS A 71 -10.08 -8.36 0.20
C HIS A 71 -9.57 -7.59 1.42
N GLY A 72 -8.30 -7.18 1.45
CA GLY A 72 -7.73 -6.39 2.55
C GLY A 72 -8.11 -4.92 2.53
N TYR A 73 -8.61 -4.40 1.40
CA TYR A 73 -9.05 -3.02 1.24
C TYR A 73 -10.54 -2.99 0.83
N LEU A 74 -11.24 -1.95 1.24
CA LEU A 74 -12.57 -1.66 0.68
C LEU A 74 -12.41 -1.31 -0.81
N LYS A 75 -13.46 -1.58 -1.59
CA LYS A 75 -13.51 -1.06 -2.96
C LYS A 75 -13.40 0.47 -2.90
N ASP A 76 -12.47 1.04 -3.66
CA ASP A 76 -12.24 2.48 -3.75
C ASP A 76 -11.88 3.16 -2.40
N GLU A 77 -11.22 2.42 -1.48
CA GLU A 77 -10.92 2.86 -0.11
C GLU A 77 -10.19 4.19 -0.05
N VAL A 78 -9.19 4.40 -0.91
CA VAL A 78 -8.44 5.68 -0.95
C VAL A 78 -9.35 6.83 -1.32
N THR A 79 -10.25 6.64 -2.26
CA THR A 79 -11.27 7.65 -2.63
C THR A 79 -12.19 7.96 -1.45
N PHE A 80 -12.67 6.94 -0.74
CA PHE A 80 -13.46 7.13 0.48
C PHE A 80 -12.70 7.91 1.54
N PHE A 81 -11.42 7.60 1.71
CA PHE A 81 -10.56 8.34 2.64
C PHE A 81 -10.40 9.81 2.23
N CYS A 82 -10.17 10.09 0.95
CA CYS A 82 -10.05 11.45 0.44
C CYS A 82 -11.35 12.25 0.61
N GLU A 83 -12.50 11.64 0.35
CA GLU A 83 -13.81 12.25 0.58
C GLU A 83 -14.10 12.53 2.05
N LEU A 84 -13.71 11.60 2.94
CA LEU A 84 -13.78 11.81 4.38
C LEU A 84 -12.89 12.98 4.82
N TYR A 85 -11.64 13.01 4.35
CA TYR A 85 -10.72 14.10 4.63
C TYR A 85 -11.29 15.45 4.19
N GLU A 86 -11.80 15.54 2.97
CA GLU A 86 -12.40 16.76 2.42
C GLU A 86 -13.62 17.21 3.26
N THR A 87 -14.46 16.26 3.67
CA THR A 87 -15.63 16.53 4.52
C THR A 87 -15.22 17.10 5.87
N ILE A 88 -14.16 16.59 6.48
CA ILE A 88 -13.64 17.04 7.78
C ILE A 88 -12.86 18.35 7.64
N ALA A 89 -11.93 18.39 6.69
CA ALA A 89 -11.00 19.51 6.57
C ALA A 89 -11.65 20.72 5.91
N ARG A 90 -12.38 20.53 4.81
CA ARG A 90 -12.90 21.62 3.98
C ARG A 90 -11.76 22.62 3.65
N MET A 91 -11.83 23.84 4.19
CA MET A 91 -10.81 24.87 4.03
C MET A 91 -9.85 24.97 5.23
N ARG A 92 -9.93 24.03 6.19
CA ARG A 92 -9.08 24.03 7.40
C ARG A 92 -7.84 23.15 7.18
N ARG A 93 -6.80 23.42 7.92
CA ARG A 93 -5.65 22.54 8.01
C ARG A 93 -5.96 21.39 8.98
N VAL A 94 -6.00 20.17 8.46
CA VAL A 94 -6.11 18.93 9.23
C VAL A 94 -4.91 18.07 8.93
N VAL A 95 -4.25 17.56 9.97
CA VAL A 95 -3.09 16.68 9.82
C VAL A 95 -3.56 15.24 9.88
N VAL A 96 -3.05 14.41 8.96
CA VAL A 96 -3.32 12.97 8.96
C VAL A 96 -2.07 12.21 9.34
N PHE A 97 -2.23 11.28 10.26
CA PHE A 97 -1.22 10.30 10.63
C PHE A 97 -1.68 8.93 10.12
N PHE A 98 -0.92 8.37 9.20
CA PHE A 98 -1.10 7.00 8.74
C PHE A 98 -0.15 6.09 9.51
N PHE A 99 -0.69 5.10 10.20
CA PHE A 99 0.09 4.09 10.90
C PHE A 99 -0.08 2.74 10.21
N GLY A 100 0.99 2.02 10.03
CA GLY A 100 0.95 0.71 9.43
C GLY A 100 2.23 -0.07 9.66
N ASN A 101 2.09 -1.38 9.69
CA ASN A 101 3.24 -2.27 9.72
C ASN A 101 3.92 -2.31 8.35
N ALA A 102 5.20 -2.68 8.31
CA ALA A 102 5.97 -2.81 7.08
C ALA A 102 5.55 -4.07 6.29
N VAL A 103 4.34 -4.08 5.74
CA VAL A 103 3.81 -5.21 4.98
C VAL A 103 4.30 -5.16 3.55
N THR A 104 3.95 -4.12 2.81
CA THR A 104 4.35 -3.92 1.42
C THR A 104 4.41 -2.44 1.07
N TRP A 105 5.37 -2.07 0.20
CA TRP A 105 5.40 -0.73 -0.38
C TRP A 105 4.34 -0.57 -1.47
N ALA A 106 3.95 -1.65 -2.11
CA ALA A 106 2.93 -1.67 -3.15
C ALA A 106 1.52 -1.69 -2.53
N ASN A 107 1.03 -0.54 -2.09
CA ASN A 107 -0.32 -0.37 -1.54
C ASN A 107 -1.06 0.78 -2.23
N PRO A 108 -2.42 0.82 -2.17
CA PRO A 108 -3.21 1.80 -2.92
C PRO A 108 -2.91 3.24 -2.51
N TYR A 109 -2.63 3.51 -1.24
CA TYR A 109 -2.34 4.86 -0.77
C TYR A 109 -1.03 5.40 -1.31
N PHE A 110 0.04 4.59 -1.31
CA PHE A 110 1.33 4.99 -1.87
C PHE A 110 1.26 5.16 -3.39
N THR A 111 0.44 4.36 -4.05
CA THR A 111 0.22 4.47 -5.49
C THR A 111 -0.53 5.76 -5.83
N GLU A 112 -1.67 6.01 -5.19
CA GLU A 112 -2.51 7.18 -5.44
C GLU A 112 -1.79 8.50 -5.14
N PHE A 113 -1.04 8.52 -4.03
CA PHE A 113 -0.31 9.72 -3.63
C PHE A 113 1.09 9.83 -4.26
N ASP A 114 1.46 8.95 -5.20
CA ASP A 114 2.79 8.87 -5.84
C ASP A 114 3.94 8.93 -4.81
N ILE A 115 3.82 8.12 -3.76
CA ILE A 115 4.78 8.05 -2.68
C ILE A 115 5.89 7.07 -3.02
N LYS A 116 7.13 7.55 -3.11
CA LYS A 116 8.30 6.73 -3.43
C LYS A 116 9.03 6.28 -2.17
N LYS A 117 9.52 5.04 -2.20
CA LYS A 117 10.29 4.47 -1.08
C LYS A 117 11.52 5.33 -0.77
N PRO A 118 11.73 5.72 0.48
CA PRO A 118 12.95 6.43 0.87
C PRO A 118 14.20 5.57 0.61
N ILE A 119 15.20 6.17 -0.04
CA ILE A 119 16.46 5.47 -0.37
C ILE A 119 17.55 5.85 0.65
N ASN A 120 17.29 6.84 1.50
CA ASN A 120 18.28 7.35 2.43
C ASN A 120 18.42 6.46 3.67
N LYS A 121 19.62 6.50 4.30
CA LYS A 121 19.91 5.74 5.52
C LYS A 121 19.02 6.14 6.71
N LYS A 122 18.45 7.35 6.71
CA LYS A 122 17.59 7.84 7.79
C LYS A 122 16.16 7.29 7.71
N GLN A 123 15.82 6.61 6.61
CA GLN A 123 14.49 6.05 6.37
C GLN A 123 13.36 7.10 6.52
N ILE A 124 13.68 8.35 6.30
CA ILE A 124 12.75 9.48 6.34
C ILE A 124 12.84 10.19 4.99
N ALA A 125 11.70 10.48 4.39
CA ALA A 125 11.61 11.28 3.19
C ALA A 125 10.40 12.22 3.25
N THR A 126 10.53 13.35 2.57
CA THR A 126 9.40 14.21 2.25
C THR A 126 9.12 14.15 0.76
N THR A 127 7.85 14.22 0.40
CA THR A 127 7.39 14.25 -0.99
C THR A 127 6.22 15.23 -1.12
N ARG A 128 5.74 15.44 -2.34
CA ARG A 128 4.65 16.37 -2.63
C ARG A 128 4.92 17.77 -2.04
N ASP A 129 6.09 18.34 -2.36
CA ASP A 129 6.52 19.68 -1.90
C ASP A 129 6.50 19.83 -0.36
N GLY A 130 6.79 18.74 0.35
CA GLY A 130 6.82 18.73 1.82
C GLY A 130 5.46 18.48 2.49
N LEU A 131 4.41 18.23 1.72
CA LEU A 131 3.07 17.93 2.27
C LEU A 131 3.00 16.54 2.90
N VAL A 132 3.81 15.61 2.44
CA VAL A 132 3.86 14.24 2.97
C VAL A 132 5.22 13.95 3.56
N LEU A 133 5.26 13.56 4.83
CA LEU A 133 6.42 13.01 5.51
C LEU A 133 6.24 11.50 5.65
N ILE A 134 7.25 10.74 5.23
CA ILE A 134 7.30 9.30 5.40
C ILE A 134 8.43 8.97 6.36
N GLN A 135 8.14 8.17 7.36
CA GLN A 135 9.12 7.62 8.28
C GLN A 135 8.97 6.12 8.37
N ILE A 136 10.02 5.39 8.04
CA ILE A 136 10.12 3.96 8.32
C ILE A 136 10.71 3.87 9.73
N ALA A 137 9.86 3.58 10.72
CA ALA A 137 10.26 3.51 12.11
C ALA A 137 11.27 2.36 12.31
N ASN A 138 12.41 2.68 12.91
CA ASN A 138 13.40 1.72 13.36
C ASN A 138 13.79 2.10 14.80
N ASN A 139 13.31 1.32 15.76
CA ASN A 139 13.61 1.54 17.17
C ASN A 139 14.54 0.43 17.67
N GLU A 140 15.83 0.72 17.79
CA GLU A 140 16.86 -0.24 18.19
C GLU A 140 16.61 -0.82 19.59
N GLU A 141 16.15 0.00 20.53
CA GLU A 141 15.83 -0.47 21.90
C GLU A 141 14.66 -1.46 21.90
N TYR A 142 13.62 -1.19 21.10
CA TYR A 142 12.50 -2.11 20.92
C TYR A 142 12.95 -3.43 20.27
N ILE A 143 13.77 -3.36 19.22
CA ILE A 143 14.31 -4.52 18.51
C ILE A 143 15.09 -5.40 19.50
N GLU A 144 16.01 -4.82 20.25
CA GLU A 144 16.80 -5.55 21.24
C GLU A 144 15.94 -6.19 22.33
N ALA A 145 14.97 -5.45 22.85
CA ALA A 145 14.03 -5.98 23.85
C ALA A 145 13.21 -7.14 23.28
N LYS A 146 12.72 -7.00 22.05
CA LYS A 146 11.91 -8.01 21.37
C LYS A 146 12.71 -9.27 21.06
N GLU A 147 13.96 -9.15 20.59
CA GLU A 147 14.85 -10.28 20.33
C GLU A 147 15.16 -11.12 21.58
N LYS A 148 15.16 -10.50 22.76
CA LYS A 148 15.38 -11.18 24.05
C LYS A 148 14.17 -12.01 24.52
N THR A 149 12.97 -11.77 23.97
CA THR A 149 11.78 -12.55 24.32
C THR A 149 11.88 -13.98 23.75
N ASP A 150 11.10 -14.90 24.31
CA ASP A 150 11.05 -16.27 23.80
C ASP A 150 10.56 -16.31 22.35
N PHE A 151 9.58 -15.50 22.02
CA PHE A 151 9.08 -15.36 20.66
C PHE A 151 10.13 -14.79 19.71
N GLY A 152 10.85 -13.74 20.10
CA GLY A 152 11.93 -13.16 19.30
C GLY A 152 13.05 -14.16 19.01
N ARG A 153 13.44 -14.95 20.01
CA ARG A 153 14.44 -16.03 19.87
C ARG A 153 13.94 -17.14 18.93
N LEU A 154 12.66 -17.54 19.06
CA LEU A 154 12.04 -18.56 18.20
C LEU A 154 12.02 -18.10 16.73
N MET A 155 11.68 -16.85 16.49
CA MET A 155 11.51 -16.30 15.14
C MET A 155 12.78 -15.76 14.49
N LYS A 156 13.90 -15.82 15.20
CA LYS A 156 15.21 -15.31 14.73
C LYS A 156 15.59 -15.91 13.37
N GLY A 157 15.88 -15.03 12.41
CA GLY A 157 16.25 -15.40 11.03
C GLY A 157 15.09 -15.80 10.13
N SER A 158 13.86 -15.95 10.64
CA SER A 158 12.70 -16.21 9.81
C SER A 158 12.23 -14.95 9.08
N LYS A 159 11.48 -15.13 7.96
CA LYS A 159 10.84 -14.01 7.23
C LYS A 159 9.92 -13.22 8.16
N PHE A 160 9.14 -13.91 8.99
CA PHE A 160 8.25 -13.25 9.94
C PHE A 160 9.01 -12.49 11.03
N GLY A 161 10.13 -13.02 11.53
CA GLY A 161 10.99 -12.32 12.48
C GLY A 161 11.57 -11.02 11.94
N LYS A 162 12.02 -11.01 10.69
CA LYS A 162 12.46 -9.80 10.01
C LYS A 162 11.37 -8.73 9.94
N TYR A 163 10.15 -9.13 9.61
CA TYR A 163 8.99 -8.26 9.59
C TYR A 163 8.60 -7.77 11.01
N ALA A 164 8.37 -8.70 11.93
CA ALA A 164 7.78 -8.41 13.24
C ALA A 164 8.75 -7.77 14.24
N VAL A 165 10.06 -7.97 14.06
CA VAL A 165 11.10 -7.47 14.96
C VAL A 165 11.87 -6.32 14.31
N HIS A 166 12.27 -6.48 13.04
CA HIS A 166 13.15 -5.51 12.36
C HIS A 166 12.39 -4.54 11.44
N ASN A 167 11.05 -4.61 11.40
CA ASN A 167 10.22 -3.77 10.55
C ASN A 167 10.60 -3.80 9.06
N GLU A 168 11.09 -4.97 8.60
CA GLU A 168 11.36 -5.20 7.18
C GLU A 168 10.06 -5.49 6.43
N PHE A 169 9.90 -4.98 5.21
CA PHE A 169 8.70 -5.19 4.42
C PHE A 169 8.48 -6.68 4.12
N TYR A 170 7.38 -7.22 4.63
CA TYR A 170 7.08 -8.66 4.63
C TYR A 170 6.82 -9.23 3.23
N LEU A 171 6.05 -8.50 2.42
CA LEU A 171 5.63 -8.91 1.09
C LEU A 171 6.56 -8.38 -0.02
N ASP A 172 7.37 -7.37 0.28
CA ASP A 172 8.34 -6.84 -0.66
C ASP A 172 9.46 -7.86 -0.85
N SER A 173 9.31 -8.68 -1.86
CA SER A 173 10.35 -9.64 -2.26
C SER A 173 11.26 -9.01 -3.30
N VAL A 174 12.56 -9.15 -3.15
CA VAL A 174 13.54 -8.81 -4.21
C VAL A 174 13.49 -9.83 -5.35
N VAL A 175 12.86 -10.98 -5.14
CA VAL A 175 12.66 -11.99 -6.17
C VAL A 175 11.68 -11.47 -7.20
N GLY A 176 12.12 -11.38 -8.43
CA GLY A 176 11.34 -10.82 -9.53
C GLY A 176 11.40 -9.29 -9.65
N ILE A 177 12.18 -8.58 -8.82
CA ILE A 177 12.45 -7.14 -9.00
C ILE A 177 13.80 -6.97 -9.69
N ALA A 178 13.76 -6.43 -10.90
CA ALA A 178 14.97 -6.06 -11.65
C ALA A 178 14.64 -5.05 -12.75
N LYS A 179 15.55 -4.13 -13.00
CA LYS A 179 15.48 -3.28 -14.20
C LYS A 179 15.76 -4.10 -15.44
N LYS A 180 15.09 -3.75 -16.55
CA LYS A 180 15.34 -4.41 -17.83
C LYS A 180 16.79 -4.24 -18.28
N THR A 181 17.32 -5.25 -18.95
CA THR A 181 18.63 -5.18 -19.60
C THR A 181 18.61 -4.23 -20.80
N PRO A 182 19.75 -3.66 -21.19
CA PRO A 182 19.84 -2.84 -22.40
C PRO A 182 19.44 -3.61 -23.67
N GLU A 183 19.71 -4.92 -23.70
CA GLU A 183 19.44 -5.84 -24.81
C GLU A 183 17.97 -6.23 -24.94
N ALA A 184 17.18 -6.02 -23.87
CA ALA A 184 15.76 -6.35 -23.85
C ALA A 184 15.00 -5.52 -24.90
N LYS A 185 14.19 -6.19 -25.71
CA LYS A 185 13.39 -5.59 -26.78
C LYS A 185 11.95 -5.45 -26.36
N TYR A 186 11.37 -4.30 -26.68
CA TYR A 186 9.96 -4.01 -26.46
C TYR A 186 9.07 -4.98 -27.25
N GLN A 187 8.00 -5.45 -26.62
CA GLN A 187 7.03 -6.33 -27.23
C GLN A 187 5.66 -5.66 -27.38
N PHE A 188 5.10 -5.17 -26.29
CA PHE A 188 3.82 -4.49 -26.24
C PHE A 188 3.68 -3.72 -24.90
N GLY A 189 2.62 -2.93 -24.77
CA GLY A 189 2.37 -2.14 -23.57
C GLY A 189 1.08 -2.52 -22.86
N PHE A 190 0.96 -2.02 -21.63
CA PHE A 190 -0.28 -1.98 -20.87
C PHE A 190 -0.57 -0.53 -20.46
N LYS A 191 -1.85 -0.18 -20.47
CA LYS A 191 -2.36 1.04 -19.85
C LYS A 191 -3.16 0.65 -18.62
N ILE A 192 -2.77 1.17 -17.46
CA ILE A 192 -3.33 0.83 -16.15
C ILE A 192 -3.44 2.12 -15.38
N HIS A 193 -4.65 2.50 -15.01
CA HIS A 193 -4.90 3.85 -14.51
C HIS A 193 -4.28 4.84 -15.51
N ASP A 194 -3.67 5.87 -15.21
CA ASP A 194 -3.03 6.78 -16.18
C ASP A 194 -1.58 6.38 -16.55
N ASP A 195 -1.11 5.22 -16.04
CA ASP A 195 0.25 4.75 -16.27
C ASP A 195 0.35 3.87 -17.53
N TYR A 196 1.47 4.01 -18.24
CA TYR A 196 1.87 3.13 -19.34
C TYR A 196 3.04 2.26 -18.92
N LEU A 197 2.89 0.96 -19.10
CA LEU A 197 3.94 -0.03 -18.85
C LEU A 197 4.34 -0.73 -20.14
N GLY A 198 5.63 -1.01 -20.29
CA GLY A 198 6.14 -1.80 -21.39
C GLY A 198 6.55 -3.19 -20.95
N LEU A 199 6.16 -4.21 -21.72
CA LEU A 199 6.75 -5.55 -21.62
C LEU A 199 7.95 -5.64 -22.54
N TRP A 200 9.05 -6.07 -21.97
CA TRP A 200 10.34 -6.23 -22.66
C TRP A 200 10.84 -7.66 -22.51
N VAL A 201 11.44 -8.20 -23.55
CA VAL A 201 12.02 -9.55 -23.53
C VAL A 201 13.49 -9.47 -23.92
N ASP A 202 14.34 -10.01 -23.07
CA ASP A 202 15.73 -10.28 -23.39
C ASP A 202 15.81 -11.71 -23.96
N PHE A 203 15.95 -11.79 -25.27
CA PHE A 203 15.98 -13.07 -25.98
C PHE A 203 17.27 -13.87 -25.72
N SER A 204 18.34 -13.25 -25.25
CA SER A 204 19.58 -13.94 -24.92
C SER A 204 19.47 -14.73 -23.61
N SER A 205 18.77 -14.17 -22.61
CA SER A 205 18.56 -14.80 -21.30
C SER A 205 17.18 -15.45 -21.15
N GLY A 206 16.26 -15.21 -22.07
CA GLY A 206 14.86 -15.63 -21.99
C GLY A 206 14.04 -14.90 -20.91
N LYS A 207 14.59 -13.85 -20.31
CA LYS A 207 13.94 -13.09 -19.23
C LYS A 207 12.98 -12.04 -19.78
N CYS A 208 11.87 -11.85 -19.05
CA CYS A 208 10.90 -10.81 -19.31
C CYS A 208 10.97 -9.71 -18.25
N TYR A 209 10.68 -8.48 -18.66
CA TYR A 209 10.70 -7.33 -17.77
C TYR A 209 9.46 -6.48 -18.00
N LEU A 210 8.76 -6.13 -16.92
CA LEU A 210 7.72 -5.12 -16.93
C LEU A 210 8.29 -3.82 -16.36
N SER A 211 8.20 -2.72 -17.12
CA SER A 211 8.87 -1.45 -16.83
C SER A 211 7.99 -0.28 -17.18
N ARG A 212 8.14 0.87 -16.48
CA ARG A 212 7.52 2.15 -16.88
C ARG A 212 8.01 2.67 -18.23
N LYS A 213 9.13 2.15 -18.72
CA LYS A 213 9.56 2.47 -20.08
C LYS A 213 8.70 1.70 -21.07
N TYR A 214 8.02 2.42 -21.95
CA TYR A 214 7.27 1.86 -23.07
C TYR A 214 7.69 2.56 -24.36
N SER A 215 7.34 1.96 -25.51
CA SER A 215 7.70 2.51 -26.81
C SER A 215 6.41 2.88 -27.56
N PRO A 216 5.97 4.16 -27.47
CA PRO A 216 4.76 4.58 -28.18
C PRO A 216 4.96 4.42 -29.69
N GLY A 217 3.93 3.92 -30.37
CA GLY A 217 3.94 3.68 -31.82
C GLY A 217 4.64 2.37 -32.27
N SER A 218 5.24 1.60 -31.34
CA SER A 218 5.81 0.29 -31.66
C SER A 218 5.09 -0.82 -30.92
N GLY A 219 3.96 -1.29 -31.44
CA GLY A 219 3.22 -2.41 -30.90
C GLY A 219 1.87 -2.03 -30.31
N VAL A 220 1.18 -3.05 -29.81
CA VAL A 220 -0.16 -2.93 -29.22
C VAL A 220 -0.05 -2.46 -27.77
N ILE A 221 -1.01 -1.65 -27.33
CA ILE A 221 -1.19 -1.30 -25.93
C ILE A 221 -2.51 -1.92 -25.46
N TYR A 222 -2.46 -2.67 -24.37
CA TYR A 222 -3.63 -3.31 -23.78
C TYR A 222 -4.13 -2.49 -22.58
N ALA A 223 -5.41 -2.10 -22.60
CA ALA A 223 -6.08 -1.51 -21.47
C ALA A 223 -6.59 -2.60 -20.52
N LEU A 224 -6.43 -2.42 -19.21
CA LEU A 224 -6.90 -3.37 -18.22
C LEU A 224 -8.40 -3.27 -17.97
N THR A 225 -8.89 -2.04 -17.81
CA THR A 225 -10.30 -1.74 -17.50
C THR A 225 -10.95 -0.92 -18.59
N ASN A 226 -12.27 -0.74 -18.52
CA ASN A 226 -12.98 0.14 -19.44
C ASN A 226 -12.53 1.62 -19.28
N ASP A 227 -12.15 2.02 -18.06
CA ASP A 227 -11.69 3.37 -17.77
C ASP A 227 -10.30 3.65 -18.35
N ASP A 228 -9.46 2.61 -18.45
CA ASP A 228 -8.16 2.68 -19.11
C ASP A 228 -8.26 2.68 -20.65
N HIS A 229 -9.43 2.25 -21.19
CA HIS A 229 -9.58 2.01 -22.62
C HIS A 229 -9.83 3.29 -23.39
N ASP A 230 -9.06 3.48 -24.46
CA ASP A 230 -9.23 4.57 -25.44
C ASP A 230 -9.03 4.05 -26.88
N TYR A 231 -9.09 4.96 -27.85
CA TYR A 231 -8.96 4.63 -29.28
C TYR A 231 -7.60 4.05 -29.69
N ASN A 232 -6.56 4.19 -28.84
CA ASN A 232 -5.22 3.64 -29.09
C ASN A 232 -4.97 2.32 -28.35
N THR A 233 -5.92 1.80 -27.60
CA THR A 233 -5.75 0.62 -26.76
C THR A 233 -6.70 -0.50 -27.13
N ILE A 234 -6.35 -1.73 -26.78
CA ILE A 234 -7.22 -2.91 -26.88
C ILE A 234 -7.58 -3.39 -25.47
N LEU A 235 -8.86 -3.53 -25.19
CA LEU A 235 -9.31 -4.00 -23.89
C LEU A 235 -8.96 -5.48 -23.71
N ILE A 236 -8.12 -5.79 -22.72
CA ILE A 236 -7.56 -7.13 -22.50
C ILE A 236 -8.66 -8.18 -22.19
N ALA A 237 -9.71 -7.80 -21.45
CA ALA A 237 -10.82 -8.68 -21.08
C ALA A 237 -11.68 -9.14 -22.29
N ARG A 238 -11.65 -8.40 -23.39
CA ARG A 238 -12.37 -8.71 -24.64
C ARG A 238 -11.51 -9.38 -25.70
N THR A 239 -10.22 -9.57 -25.42
CA THR A 239 -9.30 -10.16 -26.35
C THR A 239 -9.21 -11.68 -26.12
N PRO A 240 -9.36 -12.53 -27.16
CA PRO A 240 -9.05 -13.95 -27.03
C PRO A 240 -7.66 -14.10 -26.42
N ARG A 241 -7.46 -15.05 -25.50
CA ARG A 241 -6.16 -15.25 -24.82
C ARG A 241 -5.04 -15.41 -25.84
N PRO A 242 -4.24 -14.37 -26.11
CA PRO A 242 -3.18 -14.47 -27.11
C PRO A 242 -2.01 -15.28 -26.57
N ASN A 243 -1.23 -15.89 -27.46
CA ASN A 243 -0.08 -16.71 -27.09
C ASN A 243 0.95 -15.98 -26.21
N TRP A 244 1.08 -14.66 -26.37
CA TRP A 244 1.98 -13.86 -25.56
C TRP A 244 1.56 -13.82 -24.09
N LEU A 245 0.26 -13.83 -23.81
CA LEU A 245 -0.26 -13.86 -22.44
C LEU A 245 0.08 -15.18 -21.75
N LEU A 246 -0.09 -16.31 -22.47
CA LEU A 246 0.33 -17.61 -21.98
C LEU A 246 1.85 -17.65 -21.73
N TYR A 247 2.61 -16.96 -22.56
CA TYR A 247 4.06 -16.82 -22.36
C TYR A 247 4.41 -16.05 -21.09
N ILE A 248 3.77 -14.91 -20.83
CA ILE A 248 3.95 -14.13 -19.58
C ILE A 248 3.61 -14.97 -18.35
N ILE A 249 2.46 -15.65 -18.37
CA ILE A 249 2.03 -16.51 -17.28
C ILE A 249 3.06 -17.62 -17.03
N LYS A 250 3.57 -18.23 -18.11
CA LYS A 250 4.62 -19.23 -18.01
C LYS A 250 5.90 -18.65 -17.42
N GLN A 251 6.36 -17.47 -17.88
CA GLN A 251 7.56 -16.83 -17.36
C GLN A 251 7.39 -16.41 -15.90
N TYR A 252 6.21 -15.91 -15.50
CA TYR A 252 5.91 -15.61 -14.10
C TYR A 252 6.06 -16.88 -13.24
N ARG A 253 5.43 -17.99 -13.62
CA ARG A 253 5.50 -19.28 -12.90
C ARG A 253 6.91 -19.86 -12.83
N LEU A 254 7.74 -19.60 -13.82
CA LEU A 254 9.13 -20.05 -13.88
C LEU A 254 10.12 -19.09 -13.19
N GLY A 255 9.64 -17.95 -12.64
CA GLY A 255 10.52 -16.93 -12.07
C GLY A 255 11.35 -16.16 -13.10
N GLY A 256 10.98 -16.22 -14.37
CA GLY A 256 11.64 -15.52 -15.47
C GLY A 256 11.05 -14.14 -15.80
N LEU A 257 10.01 -13.69 -15.07
CA LEU A 257 9.41 -12.38 -15.22
C LEU A 257 9.82 -11.47 -14.06
N TYR A 258 10.35 -10.31 -14.40
CA TYR A 258 10.85 -9.31 -13.47
C TYR A 258 10.06 -8.01 -13.62
N CYS A 259 9.82 -7.33 -12.52
CA CYS A 259 9.22 -6.00 -12.47
C CYS A 259 10.28 -4.98 -12.08
N GLU A 260 10.20 -3.76 -12.60
CA GLU A 260 11.18 -2.71 -12.30
C GLU A 260 11.16 -2.31 -10.81
N ASP A 261 9.98 -2.33 -10.18
CA ASP A 261 9.75 -2.07 -8.77
C ASP A 261 8.49 -2.78 -8.23
N GLU A 262 8.20 -2.60 -6.95
CA GLU A 262 7.06 -3.25 -6.28
C GLU A 262 5.71 -2.70 -6.75
N ILE A 263 5.62 -1.43 -7.17
CA ILE A 263 4.38 -0.86 -7.71
C ILE A 263 4.04 -1.56 -9.02
N ILE A 264 5.04 -1.74 -9.90
CA ILE A 264 4.85 -2.46 -11.17
C ILE A 264 4.53 -3.93 -10.92
N ARG A 265 5.12 -4.54 -9.89
CA ARG A 265 4.77 -5.90 -9.48
C ARG A 265 3.29 -6.03 -9.09
N ARG A 266 2.74 -5.03 -8.41
CA ARG A 266 1.31 -4.99 -8.11
C ARG A 266 0.46 -4.89 -9.38
N TYR A 267 0.79 -4.00 -10.31
CA TYR A 267 0.11 -3.92 -11.59
C TYR A 267 0.15 -5.26 -12.34
N LEU A 268 1.27 -5.99 -12.26
CA LEU A 268 1.34 -7.35 -12.82
C LEU A 268 0.32 -8.28 -12.17
N MET A 269 0.10 -8.21 -10.84
CA MET A 269 -0.92 -9.03 -10.18
C MET A 269 -2.32 -8.70 -10.68
N ASP A 270 -2.62 -7.42 -10.92
CA ASP A 270 -3.90 -7.00 -11.49
C ASP A 270 -4.07 -7.52 -12.92
N ILE A 271 -3.02 -7.47 -13.75
CA ILE A 271 -3.02 -8.10 -15.08
C ILE A 271 -3.32 -9.59 -14.97
N LEU A 272 -2.61 -10.32 -14.10
CA LEU A 272 -2.76 -11.76 -13.93
C LEU A 272 -4.17 -12.16 -13.48
N LYS A 273 -4.80 -11.40 -12.58
CA LYS A 273 -6.19 -11.62 -12.15
C LYS A 273 -7.20 -11.48 -13.28
N ILE A 274 -7.10 -10.39 -14.06
CA ILE A 274 -8.01 -10.16 -15.18
C ILE A 274 -7.93 -11.29 -16.21
N VAL A 275 -6.76 -11.88 -16.35
CA VAL A 275 -6.54 -12.99 -17.28
C VAL A 275 -6.77 -14.37 -16.68
N GLY A 276 -7.19 -14.46 -15.42
CA GLY A 276 -7.64 -15.70 -14.77
C GLY A 276 -6.50 -16.59 -14.29
N VAL A 277 -5.46 -16.02 -13.71
CA VAL A 277 -4.34 -16.74 -13.08
C VAL A 277 -4.39 -16.63 -11.58
#